data_92e37cdabd804151fd96d4461cc0a82c
#
_entry.id   92e37cdabd804151fd96d4461cc0a82c
#
_cell.length_a   1.000
_cell.length_b   1.000
_cell.length_c   1.000
_cell.angle_alpha   90.00
_cell.angle_beta   90.00
_cell.angle_gamma   90.00
#
_symmetry.space_group_name_H-M   'P 1'
#
loop_
_entity.id
_entity.type
_entity.pdbx_description
1 polymer ?
#
loop_
_entity_poly.entity_id
_entity_poly.type
_entity_poly.pdbx_seq_one_letter_code
_entity_poly.pdbx_strand_id
1 'polypeptide(L)'
;MEYSFRQCSLDDFDFLFNLKKENFKRYVDKIWGWKDDAQKQRLMQDLNEHLAHKRIIIVDNKPIGVYAVHTTEDGDFFINELSITKEYQNKGIGRDILKKQLNENHKKGIRTILQVFKDNPAKKLYESLGFTVYGENETHYQMEKIGEK
;
A
#
# COMPACT_ATOMS: atom_id res chain seq x y z
N MET A 1 -12.75 -9.31 -11.05
CA MET A 1 -13.66 -8.40 -10.32
C MET A 1 -13.34 -6.97 -10.69
N GLU A 2 -14.34 -6.23 -11.09
CA GLU A 2 -14.15 -4.84 -11.52
C GLU A 2 -13.98 -3.91 -10.32
N TYR A 3 -13.01 -3.02 -10.42
CA TYR A 3 -12.76 -2.00 -9.42
C TYR A 3 -12.45 -0.67 -10.11
N SER A 4 -12.61 0.40 -9.36
CA SER A 4 -12.24 1.75 -9.80
C SER A 4 -11.56 2.49 -8.66
N PHE A 5 -11.05 3.68 -8.95
CA PHE A 5 -10.41 4.54 -7.95
C PHE A 5 -11.16 5.85 -7.85
N ARG A 6 -11.15 6.45 -6.65
CA ARG A 6 -11.50 7.84 -6.46
C ARG A 6 -10.47 8.53 -5.57
N GLN A 7 -10.41 9.84 -5.64
CA GLN A 7 -9.53 10.60 -4.74
C GLN A 7 -9.97 10.42 -3.29
N CYS A 8 -9.01 10.20 -2.40
CA CYS A 8 -9.24 10.14 -0.96
C CYS A 8 -9.61 11.53 -0.43
N SER A 9 -10.49 11.58 0.56
CA SER A 9 -10.83 12.81 1.27
C SER A 9 -10.73 12.59 2.78
N LEU A 10 -10.83 13.67 3.57
CA LEU A 10 -10.81 13.55 5.03
C LEU A 10 -12.01 12.76 5.56
N ASP A 11 -13.10 12.71 4.80
CA ASP A 11 -14.29 11.92 5.15
C ASP A 11 -14.00 10.42 5.15
N ASP A 12 -12.89 9.98 4.56
CA ASP A 12 -12.49 8.57 4.53
C ASP A 12 -11.74 8.13 5.79
N PHE A 13 -11.58 9.02 6.77
CA PHE A 13 -10.78 8.72 7.98
C PHE A 13 -11.22 7.43 8.67
N ASP A 14 -12.51 7.28 8.96
CA ASP A 14 -13.00 6.11 9.69
C ASP A 14 -12.77 4.83 8.91
N PHE A 15 -13.04 4.85 7.61
CA PHE A 15 -12.76 3.71 6.74
C PHE A 15 -11.28 3.34 6.77
N LEU A 16 -10.41 4.32 6.60
CA LEU A 16 -8.96 4.09 6.57
C LEU A 16 -8.42 3.62 7.90
N PHE A 17 -8.95 4.14 9.01
CA PHE A 17 -8.54 3.68 10.33
C PHE A 17 -8.91 2.21 10.56
N ASN A 18 -10.15 1.83 10.23
CA ASN A 18 -10.61 0.46 10.36
C ASN A 18 -9.82 -0.49 9.46
N LEU A 19 -9.51 -0.06 8.24
CA LEU A 19 -8.70 -0.83 7.29
C LEU A 19 -7.28 -1.05 7.84
N LYS A 20 -6.66 -0.01 8.39
CA LYS A 20 -5.34 -0.10 8.99
C LYS A 20 -5.34 -1.07 10.17
N LYS A 21 -6.34 -0.96 11.04
CA LYS A 21 -6.48 -1.84 12.20
C LYS A 21 -6.65 -3.30 11.76
N GLU A 22 -7.50 -3.53 10.78
CA GLU A 22 -7.75 -4.88 10.24
C GLU A 22 -6.49 -5.52 9.67
N ASN A 23 -5.71 -4.76 8.89
CA ASN A 23 -4.57 -5.30 8.16
C ASN A 23 -3.23 -5.20 8.89
N PHE A 24 -3.05 -4.23 9.78
CA PHE A 24 -1.73 -3.93 10.35
C PHE A 24 -1.63 -4.03 11.87
N LYS A 25 -2.75 -4.09 12.59
CA LYS A 25 -2.72 -4.10 14.05
C LYS A 25 -1.81 -5.19 14.60
N ARG A 26 -1.87 -6.40 14.05
CA ARG A 26 -1.07 -7.52 14.55
C ARG A 26 0.45 -7.27 14.44
N TYR A 27 0.89 -6.57 13.39
CA TYR A 27 2.31 -6.24 13.21
C TYR A 27 2.74 -5.13 14.14
N VAL A 28 1.98 -4.05 14.20
CA VAL A 28 2.25 -2.89 15.06
C VAL A 28 2.21 -3.30 16.53
N ASP A 29 1.20 -4.08 16.92
CA ASP A 29 1.03 -4.52 18.30
C ASP A 29 2.21 -5.37 18.78
N LYS A 30 2.69 -6.26 17.93
CA LYS A 30 3.83 -7.13 18.22
C LYS A 30 5.13 -6.36 18.43
N ILE A 31 5.34 -5.28 17.66
CA ILE A 31 6.60 -4.53 17.64
C ILE A 31 6.59 -3.40 18.66
N TRP A 32 5.52 -2.58 18.69
CA TRP A 32 5.44 -1.35 19.47
C TRP A 32 4.26 -1.28 20.44
N GLY A 33 3.31 -2.20 20.36
CA GLY A 33 2.02 -2.08 21.02
C GLY A 33 1.06 -1.19 20.24
N TRP A 34 -0.17 -1.68 20.04
CA TRP A 34 -1.21 -0.92 19.34
C TRP A 34 -2.00 -0.07 20.33
N LYS A 35 -2.06 1.23 20.07
CA LYS A 35 -2.91 2.18 20.84
C LYS A 35 -3.76 2.95 19.84
N ASP A 36 -5.08 2.81 19.94
CA ASP A 36 -6.02 3.43 19.01
C ASP A 36 -5.78 4.94 18.85
N ASP A 37 -5.65 5.67 19.98
CA ASP A 37 -5.49 7.12 19.93
C ASP A 37 -4.21 7.54 19.20
N ALA A 38 -3.10 6.85 19.47
CA ALA A 38 -1.84 7.14 18.82
C ALA A 38 -1.92 6.87 17.30
N GLN A 39 -2.57 5.78 16.92
CA GLN A 39 -2.73 5.42 15.50
C GLN A 39 -3.68 6.37 14.78
N LYS A 40 -4.72 6.85 15.45
CA LYS A 40 -5.62 7.87 14.89
C LYS A 40 -4.90 9.19 14.63
N GLN A 41 -4.05 9.62 15.57
CA GLN A 41 -3.25 10.83 15.40
C GLN A 41 -2.30 10.71 14.23
N ARG A 42 -1.61 9.58 14.09
CA ARG A 42 -0.70 9.34 12.96
C ARG A 42 -1.44 9.33 11.63
N LEU A 43 -2.60 8.69 11.58
CA LEU A 43 -3.39 8.67 10.35
C LEU A 43 -3.88 10.06 9.98
N MET A 44 -4.36 10.84 10.95
CA MET A 44 -4.82 12.21 10.69
C MET A 44 -3.67 13.08 10.17
N GLN A 45 -2.49 12.97 10.77
CA GLN A 45 -1.31 13.68 10.30
C GLN A 45 -0.95 13.29 8.87
N ASP A 46 -0.94 11.99 8.58
CA ASP A 46 -0.64 11.47 7.24
C ASP A 46 -1.65 11.98 6.21
N LEU A 47 -2.95 11.98 6.55
CA LEU A 47 -3.98 12.51 5.66
C LEU A 47 -3.81 14.01 5.41
N ASN A 48 -3.46 14.78 6.45
CA ASN A 48 -3.24 16.21 6.30
C ASN A 48 -2.03 16.53 5.42
N GLU A 49 -1.01 15.68 5.44
CA GLU A 49 0.23 15.91 4.69
C GLU A 49 0.23 15.29 3.30
N HIS A 50 -0.44 14.14 3.13
CA HIS A 50 -0.29 13.29 1.94
C HIS A 50 -1.60 12.87 1.28
N LEU A 51 -2.67 13.60 1.51
CA LEU A 51 -4.00 13.23 0.99
C LEU A 51 -3.99 13.03 -0.53
N ALA A 52 -3.29 13.89 -1.25
CA ALA A 52 -3.25 13.85 -2.72
C ALA A 52 -2.63 12.57 -3.29
N HIS A 53 -1.83 11.86 -2.49
CA HIS A 53 -1.18 10.62 -2.91
C HIS A 53 -2.06 9.38 -2.76
N LYS A 54 -3.23 9.53 -2.13
CA LYS A 54 -4.08 8.40 -1.76
C LYS A 54 -5.31 8.31 -2.66
N ARG A 55 -5.59 7.10 -3.12
CA ARG A 55 -6.82 6.80 -3.86
C ARG A 55 -7.57 5.69 -3.15
N ILE A 56 -8.87 5.83 -3.07
CA ILE A 56 -9.74 4.80 -2.51
C ILE A 56 -10.11 3.82 -3.62
N ILE A 57 -9.98 2.54 -3.33
CA ILE A 57 -10.36 1.47 -4.25
C ILE A 57 -11.85 1.17 -4.02
N ILE A 58 -12.63 1.20 -5.10
CA ILE A 58 -14.08 1.06 -5.08
C ILE A 58 -14.51 -0.21 -5.84
N VAL A 59 -15.38 -1.00 -5.22
CA VAL A 59 -16.07 -2.13 -5.86
C VAL A 59 -17.55 -2.01 -5.53
N ASP A 60 -18.42 -2.06 -6.53
CA ASP A 60 -19.88 -1.93 -6.34
C ASP A 60 -20.27 -0.71 -5.50
N ASN A 61 -19.65 0.43 -5.78
CA ASN A 61 -19.86 1.71 -5.09
C ASN A 61 -19.44 1.71 -3.61
N LYS A 62 -18.67 0.71 -3.17
CA LYS A 62 -18.19 0.59 -1.79
C LYS A 62 -16.69 0.80 -1.73
N PRO A 63 -16.18 1.55 -0.73
CA PRO A 63 -14.75 1.59 -0.49
C PRO A 63 -14.28 0.24 0.05
N ILE A 64 -13.29 -0.35 -0.62
CA ILE A 64 -12.76 -1.66 -0.22
C ILE A 64 -11.26 -1.65 0.04
N GLY A 65 -10.59 -0.54 -0.19
CA GLY A 65 -9.17 -0.44 0.02
C GLY A 65 -8.60 0.92 -0.29
N VAL A 66 -7.29 1.02 -0.17
CA VAL A 66 -6.54 2.25 -0.47
C VAL A 66 -5.27 1.89 -1.25
N TYR A 67 -4.95 2.74 -2.22
CA TYR A 67 -3.72 2.67 -3.00
C TYR A 67 -3.04 4.04 -2.91
N ALA A 68 -1.89 4.08 -2.23
CA ALA A 68 -1.15 5.31 -1.99
C ALA A 68 0.25 5.20 -2.59
N VAL A 69 0.60 6.16 -3.44
CA VAL A 69 1.86 6.14 -4.18
C VAL A 69 2.41 7.57 -4.32
N HIS A 70 3.71 7.68 -4.50
CA HIS A 70 4.33 8.95 -4.89
C HIS A 70 5.64 8.69 -5.65
N THR A 71 6.10 9.71 -6.37
CA THR A 71 7.40 9.70 -7.02
C THR A 71 8.42 10.33 -6.08
N THR A 72 9.54 9.64 -5.86
CA THR A 72 10.62 10.14 -4.99
C THR A 72 11.43 11.20 -5.72
N GLU A 73 12.29 11.92 -4.98
CA GLU A 73 13.20 12.92 -5.56
C GLU A 73 14.14 12.28 -6.59
N ASP A 74 14.50 11.01 -6.38
CA ASP A 74 15.39 10.26 -7.29
C ASP A 74 14.64 9.72 -8.53
N GLY A 75 13.34 9.96 -8.63
CA GLY A 75 12.55 9.50 -9.76
C GLY A 75 12.00 8.09 -9.64
N ASP A 76 12.16 7.46 -8.49
CA ASP A 76 11.56 6.14 -8.23
C ASP A 76 10.07 6.26 -7.94
N PHE A 77 9.33 5.21 -8.28
CA PHE A 77 7.92 5.09 -7.94
C PHE A 77 7.78 4.33 -6.64
N PHE A 78 7.33 5.01 -5.60
CA PHE A 78 7.19 4.42 -4.27
C PHE A 78 5.72 4.05 -4.03
N ILE A 79 5.47 2.77 -3.77
CA ILE A 79 4.17 2.29 -3.33
C ILE A 79 4.15 2.37 -1.80
N ASN A 80 3.47 3.40 -1.28
CA ASN A 80 3.38 3.63 0.17
C ASN A 80 2.45 2.64 0.84
N GLU A 81 1.32 2.34 0.18
CA GLU A 81 0.34 1.43 0.72
C GLU A 81 -0.53 0.86 -0.40
N LEU A 82 -0.81 -0.43 -0.31
CA LEU A 82 -1.86 -1.09 -1.06
C LEU A 82 -2.54 -2.04 -0.08
N SER A 83 -3.69 -1.61 0.43
CA SER A 83 -4.43 -2.35 1.45
C SER A 83 -5.86 -2.57 0.98
N ILE A 84 -6.36 -3.79 1.21
CA ILE A 84 -7.70 -4.21 0.81
C ILE A 84 -8.36 -4.86 2.01
N THR A 85 -9.66 -4.61 2.24
CA THR A 85 -10.40 -5.23 3.33
C THR A 85 -10.41 -6.75 3.16
N LYS A 86 -10.49 -7.48 4.26
CA LYS A 86 -10.43 -8.95 4.26
C LYS A 86 -11.47 -9.57 3.33
N GLU A 87 -12.67 -9.00 3.31
CA GLU A 87 -13.78 -9.49 2.47
C GLU A 87 -13.40 -9.53 0.98
N TYR A 88 -12.55 -8.59 0.53
CA TYR A 88 -12.16 -8.46 -0.88
C TYR A 88 -10.73 -8.93 -1.16
N GLN A 89 -10.03 -9.47 -0.16
CA GLN A 89 -8.71 -10.06 -0.36
C GLN A 89 -8.81 -11.40 -1.10
N ASN A 90 -7.72 -11.80 -1.73
CA ASN A 90 -7.58 -13.08 -2.46
C ASN A 90 -8.55 -13.21 -3.65
N LYS A 91 -8.97 -12.08 -4.22
CA LYS A 91 -9.82 -12.02 -5.41
C LYS A 91 -9.10 -11.45 -6.63
N GLY A 92 -7.79 -11.22 -6.50
CA GLY A 92 -6.96 -10.76 -7.60
C GLY A 92 -6.91 -9.24 -7.80
N ILE A 93 -7.59 -8.44 -6.99
CA ILE A 93 -7.65 -6.98 -7.15
C ILE A 93 -6.26 -6.36 -6.95
N GLY A 94 -5.60 -6.65 -5.83
CA GLY A 94 -4.28 -6.10 -5.52
C GLY A 94 -3.24 -6.51 -6.55
N ARG A 95 -3.26 -7.78 -6.96
CA ARG A 95 -2.37 -8.29 -7.98
C ARG A 95 -2.57 -7.57 -9.32
N ASP A 96 -3.82 -7.34 -9.71
CA ASP A 96 -4.13 -6.64 -10.95
C ASP A 96 -3.64 -5.19 -10.93
N ILE A 97 -3.87 -4.48 -9.83
CA ILE A 97 -3.38 -3.11 -9.65
C ILE A 97 -1.86 -3.07 -9.80
N LEU A 98 -1.15 -3.97 -9.11
CA LEU A 98 0.32 -4.02 -9.15
C LEU A 98 0.82 -4.37 -10.55
N LYS A 99 0.22 -5.35 -11.22
CA LYS A 99 0.65 -5.72 -12.57
C LYS A 99 0.54 -4.57 -13.55
N LYS A 100 -0.57 -3.84 -13.52
CA LYS A 100 -0.78 -2.69 -14.40
C LYS A 100 0.23 -1.60 -14.12
N GLN A 101 0.49 -1.31 -12.84
CA GLN A 101 1.47 -0.30 -12.46
C GLN A 101 2.88 -0.70 -12.87
N LEU A 102 3.26 -1.95 -12.66
CA LEU A 102 4.59 -2.44 -13.01
C LEU A 102 4.80 -2.42 -14.52
N ASN A 103 3.79 -2.77 -15.31
CA ASN A 103 3.89 -2.68 -16.78
C ASN A 103 4.11 -1.25 -17.24
N GLU A 104 3.38 -0.29 -16.65
CA GLU A 104 3.55 1.12 -16.99
C GLU A 104 4.94 1.61 -16.60
N ASN A 105 5.40 1.30 -15.41
CA ASN A 105 6.71 1.72 -14.92
C ASN A 105 7.84 1.07 -15.71
N HIS A 106 7.68 -0.19 -16.09
CA HIS A 106 8.66 -0.92 -16.92
C HIS A 106 8.87 -0.21 -18.27
N LYS A 107 7.77 0.17 -18.92
CA LYS A 107 7.84 0.86 -20.22
C LYS A 107 8.55 2.22 -20.13
N LYS A 108 8.43 2.88 -18.98
CA LYS A 108 9.06 4.19 -18.73
C LYS A 108 10.48 4.08 -18.17
N GLY A 109 10.96 2.88 -17.91
CA GLY A 109 12.26 2.67 -17.27
C GLY A 109 12.33 3.12 -15.83
N ILE A 110 11.19 3.14 -15.12
CA ILE A 110 11.08 3.61 -13.75
C ILE A 110 11.18 2.43 -12.77
N ARG A 111 12.05 2.59 -11.76
CA ARG A 111 12.18 1.64 -10.66
C ARG A 111 10.99 1.78 -9.71
N THR A 112 10.39 0.66 -9.33
CA THR A 112 9.31 0.62 -8.34
C THR A 112 9.85 0.08 -7.02
N ILE A 113 9.57 0.78 -5.92
CA ILE A 113 10.04 0.39 -4.58
C ILE A 113 8.87 0.34 -3.60
N LEU A 114 9.02 -0.49 -2.57
CA LEU A 114 8.07 -0.58 -1.47
C LEU A 114 8.75 -1.14 -0.21
N GLN A 115 8.04 -1.08 0.91
CA GLN A 115 8.44 -1.71 2.16
C GLN A 115 7.36 -2.68 2.61
N VAL A 116 7.76 -3.76 3.26
CA VAL A 116 6.82 -4.75 3.80
C VAL A 116 7.32 -5.25 5.15
N PHE A 117 6.41 -5.39 6.12
CA PHE A 117 6.76 -5.99 7.42
C PHE A 117 7.34 -7.39 7.19
N LYS A 118 8.39 -7.73 7.95
CA LYS A 118 9.09 -9.02 7.78
C LYS A 118 8.19 -10.23 7.93
N ASP A 119 7.17 -10.15 8.80
CA ASP A 119 6.23 -11.25 9.04
C ASP A 119 5.01 -11.21 8.11
N ASN A 120 4.93 -10.24 7.19
CA ASN A 120 3.77 -10.09 6.32
C ASN A 120 3.87 -11.03 5.11
N PRO A 121 2.89 -11.93 4.92
CA PRO A 121 2.89 -12.86 3.79
C PRO A 121 2.77 -12.18 2.42
N ALA A 122 2.40 -10.89 2.37
CA ALA A 122 2.36 -10.13 1.11
C ALA A 122 3.71 -10.09 0.39
N LYS A 123 4.82 -10.32 1.11
CA LYS A 123 6.15 -10.43 0.50
C LYS A 123 6.16 -11.47 -0.62
N LYS A 124 5.44 -12.58 -0.45
CA LYS A 124 5.36 -13.64 -1.48
C LYS A 124 4.66 -13.14 -2.74
N LEU A 125 3.64 -12.32 -2.60
CA LEU A 125 2.97 -11.71 -3.75
C LEU A 125 3.94 -10.81 -4.50
N TYR A 126 4.68 -9.96 -3.78
CA TYR A 126 5.64 -9.06 -4.41
C TYR A 126 6.74 -9.85 -5.13
N GLU A 127 7.28 -10.88 -4.50
CA GLU A 127 8.28 -11.75 -5.14
C GLU A 127 7.73 -12.41 -6.41
N SER A 128 6.47 -12.85 -6.38
CA SER A 128 5.84 -13.48 -7.55
C SER A 128 5.66 -12.50 -8.72
N LEU A 129 5.68 -11.20 -8.44
CA LEU A 129 5.59 -10.14 -9.45
C LEU A 129 6.96 -9.60 -9.89
N GLY A 130 8.04 -10.19 -9.36
CA GLY A 130 9.40 -9.84 -9.78
C GLY A 130 10.13 -8.87 -8.87
N PHE A 131 9.56 -8.53 -7.71
CA PHE A 131 10.28 -7.74 -6.71
C PHE A 131 11.36 -8.57 -6.04
N THR A 132 12.47 -7.90 -5.70
CA THR A 132 13.54 -8.50 -4.91
C THR A 132 13.87 -7.60 -3.74
N VAL A 133 14.39 -8.18 -2.66
CA VAL A 133 14.83 -7.43 -1.49
C VAL A 133 16.14 -6.73 -1.81
N TYR A 134 16.22 -5.41 -1.59
CA TYR A 134 17.46 -4.66 -1.75
C TYR A 134 17.98 -4.07 -0.44
N GLY A 135 17.20 -4.16 0.62
CA GLY A 135 17.60 -3.69 1.95
C GLY A 135 16.63 -4.17 3.01
N GLU A 136 16.99 -3.94 4.26
CA GLU A 136 16.14 -4.27 5.39
C GLU A 136 16.53 -3.44 6.61
N ASN A 137 15.57 -3.27 7.51
CA ASN A 137 15.83 -2.78 8.87
C ASN A 137 15.29 -3.82 9.86
N GLU A 138 15.12 -3.46 11.12
CA GLU A 138 14.65 -4.41 12.13
C GLU A 138 13.23 -4.93 11.88
N THR A 139 12.38 -4.14 11.22
CA THR A 139 10.96 -4.42 11.08
C THR A 139 10.49 -4.70 9.66
N HIS A 140 11.18 -4.18 8.65
CA HIS A 140 10.73 -4.23 7.26
C HIS A 140 11.82 -4.74 6.32
N TYR A 141 11.37 -5.38 5.22
CA TYR A 141 12.18 -5.52 4.00
C TYR A 141 11.87 -4.37 3.07
N GLN A 142 12.91 -3.89 2.39
CA GLN A 142 12.78 -2.93 1.30
C GLN A 142 12.92 -3.71 0.00
N MET A 143 11.94 -3.58 -0.87
CA MET A 143 11.86 -4.35 -2.10
C MET A 143 11.81 -3.44 -3.32
N GLU A 144 12.36 -3.93 -4.43
CA GLU A 144 12.41 -3.19 -5.68
C GLU A 144 12.07 -4.06 -6.87
N LYS A 145 11.57 -3.41 -7.91
CA LYS A 145 11.52 -3.97 -9.26
C LYS A 145 12.08 -2.93 -10.21
N ILE A 146 13.13 -3.31 -10.92
CA ILE A 146 13.80 -2.42 -11.87
C ILE A 146 12.97 -2.31 -13.14
N GLY A 147 12.79 -1.07 -13.64
CA GLY A 147 12.17 -0.85 -14.94
C GLY A 147 13.22 -0.85 -16.04
N GLU A 148 12.85 -1.36 -17.19
CA GLU A 148 13.72 -1.36 -18.38
C GLU A 148 12.97 -0.72 -19.55
N LYS A 149 13.64 0.18 -20.24
CA LYS A 149 13.09 0.76 -21.46
C LYS A 149 13.15 -0.23 -22.63
#